data_e2458ae27037cce7b23b11844b0770a0
#
_entry.id   e2458ae27037cce7b23b11844b0770a0
#
_cell.length_a   1.000
_cell.length_b   1.000
_cell.length_c   1.000
_cell.angle_alpha   90.00
_cell.angle_beta   90.00
_cell.angle_gamma   90.00
#
_symmetry.space_group_name_H-M   'P 1'
#
loop_
_entity.id
_entity.type
_entity.pdbx_description
1 polymer ?
#
loop_
_entity_poly.entity_id
_entity_poly.type
_entity_poly.pdbx_seq_one_letter_code
_entity_poly.pdbx_strand_id
1 'polypeptide(L)'
;MHRRRFLRAVAEVGAAAGFARAAAAGEPKPSAIRFPGTGKPGFRDLGWVWEGQGIDPQVPPSIYGLGQGARYFGLSRVHYLFHPNDEHALRLLAGYDEVVCDISKWGWEWNADGRPACKVRGDPATVRAEGENVARLAQQFANVTGAYCDDLLGLMKQFKYGPKEFAAIRAAIRERHPALKLWTVVYTHELNQVDFWTQMRPHMDVVTLWVWNSDQLGDMPRYVEECRRLFPDTPIVMGVYLRDYPKVAPVPVSRVKAQMEGIADLIGQGKLAGYTILGAVLIDGHRAQADAVRDFIAAQA
;
A
#
# COMPACT_ATOMS: atom_id res chain seq x y z
N MET A 1 -2.46 -22.43 -39.21
CA MET A 1 -1.47 -22.14 -40.30
C MET A 1 -1.64 -20.74 -40.88
N HIS A 2 -1.63 -19.62 -40.08
CA HIS A 2 -1.84 -18.25 -40.63
C HIS A 2 -1.18 -17.14 -39.79
N ARG A 3 -0.06 -17.40 -39.09
CA ARG A 3 0.67 -16.39 -38.30
C ARG A 3 2.10 -16.09 -38.74
N ARG A 4 2.56 -16.63 -39.89
CA ARG A 4 3.95 -16.45 -40.37
C ARG A 4 4.13 -15.48 -41.57
N ARG A 5 3.10 -14.75 -42.00
CA ARG A 5 3.18 -13.82 -43.12
C ARG A 5 3.19 -12.32 -42.80
N PHE A 6 3.16 -11.94 -41.51
CA PHE A 6 3.10 -10.51 -41.16
C PHE A 6 4.46 -9.89 -40.79
N LEU A 7 5.54 -10.67 -40.74
CA LEU A 7 6.87 -10.17 -40.33
C LEU A 7 7.89 -10.04 -41.49
N ARG A 8 7.45 -10.05 -42.77
CA ARG A 8 8.37 -9.95 -43.91
C ARG A 8 8.19 -8.70 -44.80
N ALA A 9 7.39 -7.74 -44.38
CA ALA A 9 7.11 -6.54 -45.20
C ALA A 9 7.61 -5.20 -44.61
N VAL A 10 8.58 -5.23 -43.70
CA VAL A 10 9.16 -4.00 -43.10
C VAL A 10 10.70 -4.00 -43.19
N ALA A 11 11.24 -4.59 -44.21
CA ALA A 11 12.68 -4.51 -44.48
C ALA A 11 12.88 -4.16 -45.95
N GLU A 12 12.69 -2.90 -46.31
CA GLU A 12 13.33 -2.23 -47.49
C GLU A 12 12.68 -0.87 -47.74
N VAL A 13 12.98 0.13 -46.92
CA VAL A 13 13.12 1.53 -47.35
C VAL A 13 14.22 2.13 -46.46
N GLY A 14 15.44 1.89 -46.84
CA GLY A 14 16.57 2.65 -46.36
C GLY A 14 16.90 3.71 -47.39
N ALA A 15 17.00 4.95 -46.97
CA ALA A 15 18.08 5.86 -47.40
C ALA A 15 17.82 7.30 -46.94
N ALA A 16 18.74 7.79 -46.15
CA ALA A 16 19.23 9.17 -46.12
C ALA A 16 18.21 10.30 -45.89
N ALA A 17 17.98 10.63 -44.62
CA ALA A 17 17.70 12.00 -44.25
C ALA A 17 18.52 12.31 -42.97
N GLY A 18 19.39 13.31 -43.07
CA GLY A 18 20.27 13.76 -42.01
C GLY A 18 19.48 14.17 -40.78
N PHE A 19 19.74 13.48 -39.68
CA PHE A 19 19.21 13.87 -38.34
C PHE A 19 19.97 15.13 -37.90
N ALA A 20 19.36 16.29 -38.11
CA ALA A 20 19.69 17.47 -37.34
C ALA A 20 19.45 17.13 -35.86
N ARG A 21 20.50 17.25 -35.07
CA ARG A 21 20.50 17.05 -33.62
C ARG A 21 19.58 18.10 -33.00
N ALA A 22 18.30 17.75 -32.84
CA ALA A 22 17.39 18.54 -32.04
C ALA A 22 17.94 18.54 -30.59
N ALA A 23 18.21 19.73 -30.08
CA ALA A 23 18.58 19.93 -28.69
C ALA A 23 17.54 19.24 -27.81
N ALA A 24 18.02 18.46 -26.85
CA ALA A 24 17.20 17.77 -25.87
C ALA A 24 16.28 18.79 -25.21
N ALA A 25 15.02 18.79 -25.57
CA ALA A 25 13.97 19.37 -24.77
C ALA A 25 13.98 18.56 -23.48
N GLY A 26 14.30 19.19 -22.36
CA GLY A 26 14.33 18.55 -21.05
C GLY A 26 13.02 17.80 -20.84
N GLU A 27 13.13 16.59 -20.31
CA GLU A 27 11.96 15.81 -19.91
C GLU A 27 11.01 16.71 -19.13
N PRO A 28 9.70 16.70 -19.42
CA PRO A 28 8.74 17.46 -18.65
C PRO A 28 8.87 17.02 -17.20
N LYS A 29 9.35 17.91 -16.33
CA LYS A 29 9.33 17.66 -14.88
C LYS A 29 7.90 17.27 -14.54
N PRO A 30 7.67 16.11 -13.87
CA PRO A 30 6.35 15.78 -13.41
C PRO A 30 5.85 16.97 -12.62
N SER A 31 4.68 17.48 -12.97
CA SER A 31 4.09 18.64 -12.29
C SER A 31 3.99 18.26 -10.81
N ALA A 32 4.84 18.87 -9.98
CA ALA A 32 4.81 18.66 -8.55
C ALA A 32 3.40 19.03 -8.08
N ILE A 33 2.64 18.01 -7.67
CA ILE A 33 1.37 18.23 -6.99
C ILE A 33 1.79 18.80 -5.63
N ARG A 34 1.89 20.12 -5.53
CA ARG A 34 2.12 20.82 -4.27
C ARG A 34 0.77 20.93 -3.59
N PHE A 35 0.60 20.21 -2.49
CA PHE A 35 -0.47 20.48 -1.54
C PHE A 35 0.03 21.53 -0.53
N PRO A 36 -0.65 22.66 -0.36
CA PRO A 36 -0.26 23.65 0.64
C PRO A 36 -0.67 23.17 2.02
N GLY A 37 0.25 23.06 2.96
CA GLY A 37 -0.06 22.72 4.34
C GLY A 37 0.92 23.32 5.33
N THR A 38 0.59 24.49 5.88
CA THR A 38 1.18 25.05 7.11
C THR A 38 0.15 25.08 8.24
N GLY A 39 -0.75 24.10 8.30
CA GLY A 39 -1.79 23.97 9.30
C GLY A 39 -1.82 22.58 9.95
N LYS A 40 -2.69 22.42 10.96
CA LYS A 40 -3.04 21.10 11.50
C LYS A 40 -3.47 20.21 10.33
N PRO A 41 -2.97 18.96 10.19
CA PRO A 41 -3.33 18.11 9.06
C PRO A 41 -4.85 17.92 9.00
N GLY A 42 -5.42 18.16 7.82
CA GLY A 42 -6.82 17.87 7.56
C GLY A 42 -7.07 16.35 7.41
N PHE A 43 -8.33 15.94 7.35
CA PHE A 43 -8.69 14.53 7.20
C PHE A 43 -8.02 13.88 5.97
N ARG A 44 -7.96 14.61 4.86
CA ARG A 44 -7.28 14.17 3.63
C ARG A 44 -5.80 13.89 3.83
N ASP A 45 -5.11 14.70 4.62
CA ASP A 45 -3.67 14.57 4.86
C ASP A 45 -3.33 13.36 5.74
N LEU A 46 -4.34 12.71 6.33
CA LEU A 46 -4.20 11.51 7.17
C LEU A 46 -4.60 10.22 6.43
N GLY A 47 -4.76 10.29 5.10
CA GLY A 47 -5.15 9.17 4.27
C GLY A 47 -4.02 8.63 3.40
N TRP A 48 -3.95 7.30 3.29
CA TRP A 48 -3.10 6.56 2.34
C TRP A 48 -3.95 5.74 1.39
N VAL A 49 -3.38 5.38 0.25
CA VAL A 49 -4.01 4.45 -0.69
C VAL A 49 -3.03 3.37 -1.11
N TRP A 50 -3.53 2.14 -1.22
CA TRP A 50 -2.84 1.00 -1.79
C TRP A 50 -3.26 0.82 -3.24
N GLU A 51 -2.38 0.26 -4.06
CA GLU A 51 -2.78 -0.17 -5.39
C GLU A 51 -3.76 -1.35 -5.31
N GLY A 52 -3.46 -2.31 -4.50
CA GLY A 52 -4.11 -3.61 -4.48
C GLY A 52 -3.43 -4.59 -5.44
N GLN A 53 -3.74 -5.86 -5.31
CA GLN A 53 -3.17 -6.91 -6.12
C GLN A 53 -3.86 -6.95 -7.50
N GLY A 54 -3.15 -6.52 -8.55
CA GLY A 54 -3.68 -6.44 -9.92
C GLY A 54 -3.95 -7.80 -10.59
N ILE A 55 -3.55 -8.92 -9.98
CA ILE A 55 -3.77 -10.29 -10.49
C ILE A 55 -4.54 -11.14 -9.45
N ASP A 56 -5.41 -10.55 -8.69
CA ASP A 56 -6.42 -11.32 -7.97
C ASP A 56 -7.38 -11.90 -9.04
N PRO A 57 -7.51 -13.24 -9.17
CA PRO A 57 -8.39 -13.86 -10.17
C PRO A 57 -9.85 -13.48 -9.97
N GLN A 58 -10.19 -12.91 -8.83
CA GLN A 58 -11.53 -12.46 -8.48
C GLN A 58 -11.73 -10.96 -8.76
N VAL A 59 -10.68 -10.25 -9.18
CA VAL A 59 -10.73 -8.83 -9.53
C VAL A 59 -10.37 -8.68 -11.00
N PRO A 60 -11.28 -8.14 -11.84
CA PRO A 60 -10.98 -7.89 -13.24
C PRO A 60 -9.84 -6.87 -13.38
N PRO A 61 -9.15 -6.85 -14.53
CA PRO A 61 -8.15 -5.83 -14.81
C PRO A 61 -8.73 -4.42 -14.63
N SER A 62 -7.99 -3.54 -13.99
CA SER A 62 -8.38 -2.15 -13.72
C SER A 62 -7.59 -1.18 -14.59
N ILE A 63 -8.20 -0.04 -14.93
CA ILE A 63 -7.49 1.10 -15.51
C ILE A 63 -6.76 1.93 -14.45
N TYR A 64 -7.02 1.67 -13.16
CA TYR A 64 -6.42 2.38 -12.04
C TYR A 64 -5.20 1.62 -11.51
N GLY A 65 -4.03 2.21 -11.66
CA GLY A 65 -2.85 1.87 -10.85
C GLY A 65 -2.77 2.78 -9.62
N LEU A 66 -1.68 2.66 -8.84
CA LEU A 66 -1.49 3.41 -7.60
C LEU A 66 -1.65 4.93 -7.78
N GLY A 67 -1.02 5.48 -8.82
CA GLY A 67 -1.06 6.92 -9.08
C GLY A 67 -2.44 7.44 -9.46
N GLN A 68 -3.19 6.69 -10.27
CA GLN A 68 -4.54 7.04 -10.66
C GLN A 68 -5.49 6.90 -9.46
N GLY A 69 -5.33 5.87 -8.63
CA GLY A 69 -6.11 5.68 -7.42
C GLY A 69 -5.90 6.79 -6.39
N ALA A 70 -4.65 7.17 -6.14
CA ALA A 70 -4.32 8.29 -5.27
C ALA A 70 -5.00 9.59 -5.74
N ARG A 71 -4.90 9.87 -7.03
CA ARG A 71 -5.55 11.04 -7.64
C ARG A 71 -7.07 10.98 -7.55
N TYR A 72 -7.66 9.80 -7.75
CA TYR A 72 -9.11 9.60 -7.65
C TYR A 72 -9.65 9.92 -6.25
N PHE A 73 -8.94 9.49 -5.20
CA PHE A 73 -9.30 9.79 -3.81
C PHE A 73 -8.80 11.16 -3.33
N GLY A 74 -8.00 11.87 -4.13
CA GLY A 74 -7.39 13.16 -3.75
C GLY A 74 -6.32 13.02 -2.67
N LEU A 75 -5.63 11.87 -2.59
CA LEU A 75 -4.62 11.57 -1.58
C LEU A 75 -3.21 11.76 -2.14
N SER A 76 -2.28 12.16 -1.26
CA SER A 76 -0.86 12.36 -1.58
C SER A 76 0.08 11.38 -0.87
N ARG A 77 -0.47 10.43 -0.12
CA ARG A 77 0.28 9.40 0.61
C ARG A 77 -0.09 8.04 0.08
N VAL A 78 0.91 7.17 -0.12
CA VAL A 78 0.71 5.89 -0.77
C VAL A 78 1.43 4.75 -0.05
N HIS A 79 0.81 3.58 -0.05
CA HIS A 79 1.44 2.32 0.26
C HIS A 79 1.82 1.64 -1.07
N TYR A 80 3.12 1.51 -1.31
CA TYR A 80 3.67 0.93 -2.52
C TYR A 80 3.98 -0.55 -2.29
N LEU A 81 3.07 -1.42 -2.74
CA LEU A 81 3.13 -2.86 -2.56
C LEU A 81 3.08 -3.57 -3.91
N PHE A 82 3.43 -4.85 -3.91
CA PHE A 82 3.34 -5.79 -5.03
C PHE A 82 4.31 -5.51 -6.19
N HIS A 83 5.19 -4.56 -6.06
CA HIS A 83 6.18 -4.18 -7.07
C HIS A 83 7.59 -4.16 -6.48
N PRO A 84 8.65 -4.28 -7.30
CA PRO A 84 10.02 -4.13 -6.84
C PRO A 84 10.28 -2.73 -6.28
N ASN A 85 10.94 -2.64 -5.12
CA ASN A 85 11.45 -1.37 -4.61
C ASN A 85 12.77 -1.06 -5.30
N ASP A 86 12.75 -0.17 -6.27
CA ASP A 86 13.93 0.31 -6.98
C ASP A 86 13.86 1.81 -7.27
N GLU A 87 14.95 2.36 -7.76
CA GLU A 87 15.03 3.79 -8.06
C GLU A 87 14.08 4.22 -9.18
N HIS A 88 13.78 3.33 -10.15
CA HIS A 88 12.86 3.65 -11.23
C HIS A 88 11.45 3.90 -10.69
N ALA A 89 10.95 2.99 -9.85
CA ALA A 89 9.65 3.12 -9.21
C ALA A 89 9.56 4.36 -8.31
N LEU A 90 10.59 4.59 -7.47
CA LEU A 90 10.57 5.71 -6.54
C LEU A 90 10.71 7.07 -7.23
N ARG A 91 11.36 7.17 -8.39
CA ARG A 91 11.32 8.38 -9.22
C ARG A 91 9.92 8.67 -9.73
N LEU A 92 9.13 7.66 -10.10
CA LEU A 92 7.72 7.82 -10.49
C LEU A 92 6.85 8.28 -9.30
N LEU A 93 7.23 7.90 -8.09
CA LEU A 93 6.54 8.24 -6.85
C LEU A 93 7.09 9.50 -6.16
N ALA A 94 8.07 10.20 -6.74
CA ALA A 94 8.70 11.37 -6.13
C ALA A 94 7.75 12.57 -5.91
N GLY A 95 6.59 12.58 -6.56
CA GLY A 95 5.56 13.61 -6.38
C GLY A 95 4.60 13.39 -5.21
N TYR A 96 4.70 12.27 -4.50
CA TYR A 96 3.89 11.97 -3.32
C TYR A 96 4.55 12.49 -2.05
N ASP A 97 3.76 12.90 -1.08
CA ASP A 97 4.25 13.42 0.20
C ASP A 97 4.86 12.31 1.06
N GLU A 98 4.30 11.11 0.98
CA GLU A 98 4.75 9.95 1.74
C GLU A 98 4.57 8.66 0.94
N VAL A 99 5.63 7.86 0.91
CA VAL A 99 5.65 6.52 0.31
C VAL A 99 6.09 5.52 1.38
N VAL A 100 5.26 4.51 1.62
CA VAL A 100 5.57 3.39 2.51
C VAL A 100 5.71 2.14 1.64
N CYS A 101 6.91 1.55 1.64
CA CYS A 101 7.30 0.50 0.71
C CYS A 101 7.15 -0.89 1.31
N ASP A 102 6.52 -1.82 0.60
CA ASP A 102 6.40 -3.22 1.00
C ASP A 102 7.76 -3.91 1.11
N ILE A 103 7.96 -4.64 2.19
CA ILE A 103 9.12 -5.51 2.42
C ILE A 103 8.73 -6.98 2.60
N SER A 104 7.45 -7.31 2.62
CA SER A 104 6.95 -8.68 2.77
C SER A 104 7.05 -9.52 1.49
N LYS A 105 7.42 -8.89 0.40
CA LYS A 105 7.75 -9.45 -0.91
C LYS A 105 6.71 -10.37 -1.52
N TRP A 106 5.69 -9.74 -2.03
CA TRP A 106 4.88 -10.33 -3.07
C TRP A 106 5.67 -10.27 -4.39
N GLY A 107 6.01 -11.42 -4.94
CA GLY A 107 6.75 -11.52 -6.20
C GLY A 107 5.90 -12.14 -7.29
N TRP A 108 6.23 -11.81 -8.54
CA TRP A 108 5.63 -12.41 -9.72
C TRP A 108 6.56 -13.46 -10.31
N GLU A 109 6.03 -14.64 -10.58
CA GLU A 109 6.72 -15.72 -11.29
C GLU A 109 5.85 -16.23 -12.44
N TRP A 110 6.51 -16.76 -13.47
CA TRP A 110 5.81 -17.44 -14.53
C TRP A 110 5.71 -18.93 -14.18
N ASN A 111 4.51 -19.47 -14.14
CA ASN A 111 4.28 -20.90 -13.98
C ASN A 111 4.76 -21.68 -15.22
N ALA A 112 4.92 -22.99 -15.08
CA ALA A 112 5.32 -23.86 -16.17
C ALA A 112 4.36 -23.85 -17.38
N ASP A 113 3.10 -23.49 -17.17
CA ASP A 113 2.07 -23.30 -18.18
C ASP A 113 2.09 -21.89 -18.84
N GLY A 114 3.08 -21.07 -18.50
CA GLY A 114 3.25 -19.72 -19.05
C GLY A 114 2.27 -18.68 -18.50
N ARG A 115 1.67 -18.92 -17.34
CA ARG A 115 0.80 -17.94 -16.66
C ARG A 115 1.54 -17.22 -15.54
N PRO A 116 1.27 -15.93 -15.34
CA PRO A 116 1.81 -15.22 -14.19
C PRO A 116 1.14 -15.74 -12.91
N ALA A 117 1.95 -15.90 -11.87
CA ALA A 117 1.49 -16.26 -10.54
C ALA A 117 2.14 -15.35 -9.50
N CYS A 118 1.35 -14.89 -8.55
CA CYS A 118 1.86 -14.18 -7.40
C CYS A 118 2.43 -15.18 -6.39
N LYS A 119 3.64 -14.92 -5.92
CA LYS A 119 4.24 -15.66 -4.82
C LYS A 119 4.65 -14.73 -3.70
N VAL A 120 4.28 -15.12 -2.49
CA VAL A 120 4.73 -14.45 -1.28
C VAL A 120 6.18 -14.86 -0.99
N ARG A 121 7.07 -13.88 -0.83
CA ARG A 121 8.46 -14.06 -0.45
C ARG A 121 8.70 -13.50 0.96
N GLY A 122 7.96 -14.04 1.92
CA GLY A 122 7.91 -13.56 3.29
C GLY A 122 8.87 -14.24 4.26
N ASP A 123 9.87 -15.00 3.77
CA ASP A 123 10.89 -15.56 4.63
C ASP A 123 11.75 -14.45 5.28
N PRO A 124 12.24 -14.63 6.52
CA PRO A 124 12.86 -13.56 7.28
C PRO A 124 14.13 -13.00 6.66
N ALA A 125 14.87 -13.81 5.87
CA ALA A 125 16.09 -13.34 5.20
C ALA A 125 15.73 -12.40 4.03
N THR A 126 14.73 -12.77 3.23
CA THR A 126 14.22 -11.94 2.13
C THR A 126 13.60 -10.63 2.67
N VAL A 127 12.75 -10.71 3.70
CA VAL A 127 12.13 -9.52 4.32
C VAL A 127 13.20 -8.58 4.90
N ARG A 128 14.23 -9.13 5.54
CA ARG A 128 15.36 -8.34 6.04
C ARG A 128 16.12 -7.65 4.92
N ALA A 129 16.52 -8.39 3.88
CA ALA A 129 17.26 -7.84 2.76
C ALA A 129 16.48 -6.71 2.06
N GLU A 130 15.15 -6.88 1.93
CA GLU A 130 14.32 -5.84 1.35
C GLU A 130 14.12 -4.65 2.28
N GLY A 131 14.00 -4.87 3.58
CA GLY A 131 14.00 -3.80 4.57
C GLY A 131 15.27 -2.95 4.52
N GLU A 132 16.44 -3.60 4.38
CA GLU A 132 17.73 -2.92 4.18
C GLU A 132 17.78 -2.16 2.84
N ASN A 133 17.19 -2.71 1.77
CA ASN A 133 17.08 -2.04 0.48
C ASN A 133 16.19 -0.79 0.57
N VAL A 134 15.00 -0.89 1.17
CA VAL A 134 14.10 0.27 1.38
C VAL A 134 14.78 1.34 2.24
N ALA A 135 15.50 0.93 3.30
CA ALA A 135 16.26 1.87 4.15
C ALA A 135 17.38 2.58 3.39
N ARG A 136 18.05 1.90 2.46
CA ARG A 136 19.04 2.51 1.54
C ARG A 136 18.38 3.49 0.58
N LEU A 137 17.22 3.13 0.01
CA LEU A 137 16.47 3.99 -0.91
C LEU A 137 15.91 5.23 -0.21
N ALA A 138 15.48 5.12 1.04
CA ALA A 138 15.02 6.24 1.85
C ALA A 138 16.09 7.33 2.08
N GLN A 139 17.38 6.99 1.97
CA GLN A 139 18.46 7.98 2.00
C GLN A 139 18.52 8.85 0.73
N GLN A 140 17.96 8.35 -0.38
CA GLN A 140 17.95 9.04 -1.68
C GLN A 140 16.59 9.71 -1.96
N PHE A 141 15.51 9.15 -1.44
CA PHE A 141 14.13 9.59 -1.66
C PHE A 141 13.50 9.97 -0.32
N ALA A 142 13.55 11.27 0.00
CA ALA A 142 13.12 11.80 1.30
C ALA A 142 11.63 11.55 1.63
N ASN A 143 10.81 11.26 0.62
CA ASN A 143 9.40 10.91 0.79
C ASN A 143 9.18 9.41 1.09
N VAL A 144 10.22 8.57 1.06
CA VAL A 144 10.14 7.18 1.55
C VAL A 144 10.31 7.21 3.07
N THR A 145 9.20 7.05 3.78
CA THR A 145 9.13 7.25 5.24
C THR A 145 8.90 5.95 6.01
N GLY A 146 8.56 4.86 5.32
CA GLY A 146 8.26 3.60 5.97
C GLY A 146 8.56 2.37 5.12
N ALA A 147 8.85 1.28 5.83
CA ALA A 147 8.85 -0.08 5.35
C ALA A 147 7.57 -0.77 5.83
N TYR A 148 6.90 -1.54 4.99
CA TYR A 148 5.61 -2.14 5.26
C TYR A 148 5.70 -3.67 5.26
N CYS A 149 5.28 -4.29 6.34
CA CYS A 149 5.16 -5.75 6.43
C CYS A 149 3.68 -6.13 6.40
N ASP A 150 3.22 -6.56 5.22
CA ASP A 150 1.86 -7.02 5.01
C ASP A 150 1.66 -8.41 5.63
N ASP A 151 0.42 -8.73 6.06
CA ASP A 151 0.00 -10.04 6.60
C ASP A 151 0.96 -10.67 7.63
N LEU A 152 1.54 -9.86 8.52
CA LEU A 152 2.66 -10.23 9.38
C LEU A 152 2.46 -11.57 10.11
N LEU A 153 1.35 -11.75 10.85
CA LEU A 153 1.09 -12.97 11.60
C LEU A 153 0.96 -14.18 10.67
N GLY A 154 0.31 -14.00 9.53
CA GLY A 154 0.18 -15.01 8.48
C GLY A 154 1.53 -15.44 7.92
N LEU A 155 2.39 -14.47 7.58
CA LEU A 155 3.74 -14.70 7.07
C LEU A 155 4.62 -15.41 8.10
N MET A 156 4.60 -14.98 9.35
CA MET A 156 5.39 -15.60 10.41
C MET A 156 5.00 -17.07 10.61
N LYS A 157 3.70 -17.39 10.56
CA LYS A 157 3.23 -18.79 10.61
C LYS A 157 3.65 -19.59 9.38
N GLN A 158 3.50 -19.01 8.18
CA GLN A 158 3.82 -19.66 6.93
C GLN A 158 5.32 -19.99 6.80
N PHE A 159 6.17 -19.03 7.16
CA PHE A 159 7.63 -19.14 7.04
C PHE A 159 8.32 -19.56 8.35
N LYS A 160 7.54 -19.88 9.39
CA LYS A 160 8.01 -20.46 10.66
C LYS A 160 9.10 -19.63 11.36
N TYR A 161 8.92 -18.33 11.43
CA TYR A 161 9.80 -17.45 12.21
C TYR A 161 9.03 -16.71 13.31
N GLY A 162 9.76 -16.11 14.24
CA GLY A 162 9.19 -15.52 15.44
C GLY A 162 9.64 -14.09 15.71
N PRO A 163 9.30 -13.56 16.90
CA PRO A 163 9.65 -12.20 17.31
C PRO A 163 11.14 -11.88 17.22
N LYS A 164 12.01 -12.87 17.43
CA LYS A 164 13.48 -12.70 17.37
C LYS A 164 13.95 -12.33 15.96
N GLU A 165 13.47 -13.04 14.94
CA GLU A 165 13.80 -12.77 13.55
C GLU A 165 13.20 -11.43 13.11
N PHE A 166 11.99 -11.11 13.56
CA PHE A 166 11.36 -9.81 13.27
C PHE A 166 12.13 -8.65 13.93
N ALA A 167 12.59 -8.82 15.17
CA ALA A 167 13.47 -7.86 15.83
C ALA A 167 14.77 -7.62 15.04
N ALA A 168 15.36 -8.68 14.45
CA ALA A 168 16.53 -8.56 13.60
C ALA A 168 16.25 -7.80 12.29
N ILE A 169 15.06 -7.99 11.68
CA ILE A 169 14.59 -7.19 10.52
C ILE A 169 14.53 -5.71 10.93
N ARG A 170 13.88 -5.41 12.05
CA ARG A 170 13.75 -4.04 12.56
C ARG A 170 15.10 -3.40 12.86
N ALA A 171 16.02 -4.14 13.46
CA ALA A 171 17.37 -3.67 13.76
C ALA A 171 18.15 -3.31 12.48
N ALA A 172 18.10 -4.17 11.46
CA ALA A 172 18.77 -3.95 10.18
C ALA A 172 18.24 -2.70 9.43
N ILE A 173 16.94 -2.46 9.49
CA ILE A 173 16.33 -1.23 8.94
C ILE A 173 16.86 0.00 9.67
N ARG A 174 16.85 -0.02 11.01
CA ARG A 174 17.28 1.12 11.85
C ARG A 174 18.77 1.43 11.74
N GLU A 175 19.60 0.42 11.57
CA GLU A 175 21.04 0.58 11.37
C GLU A 175 21.33 1.44 10.12
N ARG A 176 20.57 1.23 9.04
CA ARG A 176 20.74 1.97 7.79
C ARG A 176 20.01 3.30 7.76
N HIS A 177 18.80 3.36 8.35
CA HIS A 177 17.95 4.55 8.37
C HIS A 177 17.16 4.65 9.68
N PRO A 178 17.69 5.28 10.74
CA PRO A 178 17.06 5.29 12.07
C PRO A 178 15.64 5.85 12.11
N ALA A 179 15.29 6.78 11.22
CA ALA A 179 13.99 7.43 11.18
C ALA A 179 12.94 6.64 10.37
N LEU A 180 13.35 5.60 9.59
CA LEU A 180 12.42 4.83 8.80
C LEU A 180 11.50 3.99 9.69
N LYS A 181 10.18 4.18 9.55
CA LYS A 181 9.17 3.51 10.36
C LYS A 181 8.86 2.12 9.81
N LEU A 182 8.69 1.14 10.69
CA LEU A 182 8.20 -0.18 10.33
C LEU A 182 6.71 -0.27 10.59
N TRP A 183 5.94 -0.40 9.49
CA TRP A 183 4.50 -0.53 9.47
C TRP A 183 4.11 -2.00 9.40
N THR A 184 3.01 -2.36 10.04
CA THR A 184 2.54 -3.75 10.06
C THR A 184 1.03 -3.84 9.98
N VAL A 185 0.55 -4.90 9.33
CA VAL A 185 -0.88 -5.26 9.29
C VAL A 185 -1.26 -6.03 10.55
N VAL A 186 -2.39 -5.67 11.12
CA VAL A 186 -3.08 -6.40 12.19
C VAL A 186 -4.55 -6.51 11.82
N TYR A 187 -5.07 -7.73 11.83
CA TYR A 187 -6.49 -7.95 11.62
C TYR A 187 -7.25 -8.00 12.95
N THR A 188 -8.51 -7.55 12.95
CA THR A 188 -9.35 -7.56 14.17
C THR A 188 -9.53 -8.95 14.78
N HIS A 189 -9.55 -10.00 13.96
CA HIS A 189 -9.63 -11.38 14.42
C HIS A 189 -8.31 -11.92 15.01
N GLU A 190 -7.22 -11.18 14.91
CA GLU A 190 -5.90 -11.51 15.47
C GLU A 190 -5.66 -10.81 16.83
N LEU A 191 -6.51 -9.87 17.24
CA LEU A 191 -6.32 -9.09 18.48
C LEU A 191 -6.34 -9.97 19.72
N ASN A 192 -6.91 -11.17 19.65
CA ASN A 192 -6.90 -12.16 20.73
C ASN A 192 -5.53 -12.84 20.96
N GLN A 193 -4.55 -12.64 20.05
CA GLN A 193 -3.19 -13.19 20.16
C GLN A 193 -2.31 -12.30 21.06
N VAL A 194 -2.77 -12.05 22.29
CA VAL A 194 -2.20 -11.04 23.20
C VAL A 194 -0.71 -11.26 23.45
N ASP A 195 -0.29 -12.50 23.76
CA ASP A 195 1.11 -12.84 24.06
C ASP A 195 2.01 -12.60 22.85
N PHE A 196 1.54 -12.93 21.66
CA PHE A 196 2.25 -12.69 20.42
C PHE A 196 2.45 -11.19 20.19
N TRP A 197 1.37 -10.40 20.23
CA TRP A 197 1.45 -8.97 20.00
C TRP A 197 2.25 -8.23 21.08
N THR A 198 2.22 -8.71 22.33
CA THR A 198 3.06 -8.15 23.40
C THR A 198 4.54 -8.29 23.10
N GLN A 199 4.96 -9.40 22.49
CA GLN A 199 6.35 -9.60 22.06
C GLN A 199 6.70 -8.81 20.80
N MET A 200 5.73 -8.57 19.89
CA MET A 200 5.95 -7.90 18.63
C MET A 200 5.97 -6.37 18.72
N ARG A 201 5.12 -5.79 19.58
CA ARG A 201 4.93 -4.33 19.67
C ARG A 201 6.20 -3.49 19.82
N PRO A 202 7.28 -3.92 20.53
CA PRO A 202 8.50 -3.11 20.62
C PRO A 202 9.22 -2.91 19.29
N HIS A 203 8.86 -3.71 18.28
CA HIS A 203 9.48 -3.71 16.95
C HIS A 203 8.61 -3.06 15.88
N MET A 204 7.42 -2.57 16.24
CA MET A 204 6.43 -1.97 15.32
C MET A 204 6.31 -0.47 15.59
N ASP A 205 6.38 0.36 14.54
CA ASP A 205 6.27 1.81 14.69
C ASP A 205 4.88 2.33 14.30
N VAL A 206 4.16 1.61 13.44
CA VAL A 206 2.79 1.93 13.02
C VAL A 206 2.03 0.63 12.80
N VAL A 207 0.81 0.57 13.28
CA VAL A 207 -0.13 -0.53 13.04
C VAL A 207 -1.19 -0.07 12.05
N THR A 208 -1.44 -0.87 11.00
CA THR A 208 -2.65 -0.75 10.21
C THR A 208 -3.65 -1.81 10.65
N LEU A 209 -4.80 -1.38 11.17
CA LEU A 209 -5.84 -2.25 11.71
C LEU A 209 -6.93 -2.49 10.65
N TRP A 210 -7.23 -3.77 10.38
CA TRP A 210 -8.15 -4.15 9.32
C TRP A 210 -9.32 -4.98 9.83
N VAL A 211 -10.54 -4.61 9.41
CA VAL A 211 -11.76 -5.39 9.65
C VAL A 211 -12.02 -6.26 8.42
N TRP A 212 -11.66 -7.54 8.49
CA TRP A 212 -11.72 -8.46 7.36
C TRP A 212 -13.14 -8.74 6.86
N ASN A 213 -14.11 -8.86 7.76
CA ASN A 213 -15.53 -9.11 7.45
C ASN A 213 -16.34 -7.82 7.61
N SER A 214 -16.95 -7.34 6.53
CA SER A 214 -17.73 -6.10 6.54
C SER A 214 -18.93 -6.09 7.49
N ASP A 215 -19.46 -7.26 7.91
CA ASP A 215 -20.53 -7.34 8.90
C ASP A 215 -20.08 -6.86 10.28
N GLN A 216 -18.76 -6.89 10.54
CA GLN A 216 -18.16 -6.48 11.82
C GLN A 216 -17.74 -5.00 11.85
N LEU A 217 -17.99 -4.23 10.78
CA LEU A 217 -17.63 -2.80 10.73
C LEU A 217 -18.34 -1.96 11.80
N GLY A 218 -19.54 -2.39 12.24
CA GLY A 218 -20.24 -1.75 13.36
C GLY A 218 -19.49 -1.82 14.71
N ASP A 219 -18.61 -2.82 14.87
CA ASP A 219 -17.79 -3.01 16.05
C ASP A 219 -16.43 -2.27 16.00
N MET A 220 -16.17 -1.50 14.93
CA MET A 220 -14.89 -0.81 14.72
C MET A 220 -14.40 0.00 15.94
N PRO A 221 -15.25 0.78 16.66
CA PRO A 221 -14.78 1.50 17.84
C PRO A 221 -14.23 0.57 18.92
N ARG A 222 -14.87 -0.58 19.14
CA ARG A 222 -14.42 -1.60 20.09
C ARG A 222 -13.07 -2.19 19.67
N TYR A 223 -12.92 -2.54 18.38
CA TYR A 223 -11.65 -3.07 17.87
C TYR A 223 -10.50 -2.05 17.97
N VAL A 224 -10.77 -0.78 17.74
CA VAL A 224 -9.77 0.28 17.94
C VAL A 224 -9.33 0.35 19.40
N GLU A 225 -10.25 0.28 20.35
CA GLU A 225 -9.91 0.25 21.79
C GLU A 225 -9.13 -1.02 22.19
N GLU A 226 -9.47 -2.17 21.63
CA GLU A 226 -8.72 -3.42 21.84
C GLU A 226 -7.30 -3.30 21.28
N CYS A 227 -7.17 -2.78 20.07
CA CYS A 227 -5.87 -2.55 19.44
C CYS A 227 -5.02 -1.55 20.24
N ARG A 228 -5.60 -0.46 20.72
CA ARG A 228 -4.90 0.53 21.56
C ARG A 228 -4.40 -0.05 22.89
N ARG A 229 -5.12 -0.99 23.47
CA ARG A 229 -4.64 -1.69 24.68
C ARG A 229 -3.42 -2.56 24.42
N LEU A 230 -3.37 -3.20 23.23
CA LEU A 230 -2.22 -4.00 22.82
C LEU A 230 -1.02 -3.14 22.38
N PHE A 231 -1.29 -2.01 21.78
CA PHE A 231 -0.30 -1.10 21.19
C PHE A 231 -0.48 0.34 21.72
N PRO A 232 -0.28 0.57 23.04
CA PRO A 232 -0.66 1.83 23.69
C PRO A 232 0.08 3.06 23.14
N ASP A 233 1.33 2.88 22.70
CA ASP A 233 2.20 3.96 22.23
C ASP A 233 2.40 3.96 20.70
N THR A 234 1.72 3.04 19.99
CA THR A 234 1.89 2.86 18.55
C THR A 234 0.73 3.52 17.82
N PRO A 235 0.98 4.43 16.87
CA PRO A 235 -0.05 4.99 16.00
C PRO A 235 -0.83 3.89 15.26
N ILE A 236 -2.16 4.02 15.25
CA ILE A 236 -3.05 3.09 14.55
C ILE A 236 -3.66 3.80 13.35
N VAL A 237 -3.53 3.21 12.17
CA VAL A 237 -4.13 3.63 10.92
C VAL A 237 -5.23 2.64 10.54
N MET A 238 -6.46 3.11 10.31
CA MET A 238 -7.60 2.23 10.04
C MET A 238 -7.65 1.82 8.57
N GLY A 239 -7.74 0.54 8.29
CA GLY A 239 -7.92 0.00 6.95
C GLY A 239 -9.36 0.13 6.45
N VAL A 240 -9.53 0.54 5.20
CA VAL A 240 -10.82 0.65 4.51
C VAL A 240 -10.83 -0.29 3.31
N TYR A 241 -11.72 -1.27 3.33
CA TYR A 241 -11.97 -2.17 2.21
C TYR A 241 -13.15 -1.70 1.37
N LEU A 242 -12.97 -1.69 0.04
CA LEU A 242 -14.08 -1.54 -0.92
C LEU A 242 -14.77 -2.88 -1.18
N ARG A 243 -14.06 -3.98 -0.94
CA ARG A 243 -14.50 -5.37 -1.15
C ARG A 243 -14.55 -6.13 0.16
N ASP A 244 -15.62 -6.89 0.35
CA ASP A 244 -15.73 -7.90 1.42
C ASP A 244 -15.09 -9.20 0.90
N TYR A 245 -13.89 -9.51 1.34
CA TYR A 245 -13.13 -10.66 0.86
C TYR A 245 -13.77 -12.00 1.25
N PRO A 246 -14.28 -12.20 2.48
CA PRO A 246 -15.02 -13.41 2.84
C PRO A 246 -16.25 -13.68 1.96
N LYS A 247 -16.94 -12.62 1.52
CA LYS A 247 -18.15 -12.75 0.71
C LYS A 247 -17.90 -12.66 -0.79
N VAL A 248 -16.69 -12.31 -1.19
CA VAL A 248 -16.30 -12.07 -2.60
C VAL A 248 -17.26 -11.06 -3.26
N ALA A 249 -17.61 -9.99 -2.56
CA ALA A 249 -18.63 -9.02 -2.96
C ALA A 249 -18.22 -7.58 -2.58
N PRO A 250 -18.81 -6.54 -3.20
CA PRO A 250 -18.64 -5.17 -2.73
C PRO A 250 -19.14 -5.00 -1.29
N VAL A 251 -18.44 -4.20 -0.48
CA VAL A 251 -18.94 -3.79 0.83
C VAL A 251 -20.21 -2.94 0.60
N PRO A 252 -21.31 -3.14 1.35
CA PRO A 252 -22.48 -2.28 1.23
C PRO A 252 -22.13 -0.80 1.41
N VAL A 253 -22.56 0.07 0.50
CA VAL A 253 -22.22 1.51 0.49
C VAL A 253 -22.55 2.19 1.82
N SER A 254 -23.67 1.82 2.45
CA SER A 254 -24.05 2.34 3.77
C SER A 254 -23.03 2.01 4.85
N ARG A 255 -22.40 0.83 4.80
CA ARG A 255 -21.33 0.44 5.72
C ARG A 255 -20.04 1.19 5.45
N VAL A 256 -19.70 1.40 4.17
CA VAL A 256 -18.54 2.23 3.79
C VAL A 256 -18.70 3.64 4.35
N LYS A 257 -19.86 4.26 4.17
CA LYS A 257 -20.14 5.59 4.71
C LYS A 257 -20.04 5.63 6.24
N ALA A 258 -20.71 4.71 6.93
CA ALA A 258 -20.63 4.60 8.39
C ALA A 258 -19.20 4.35 8.89
N GLN A 259 -18.39 3.57 8.16
CA GLN A 259 -16.98 3.36 8.49
C GLN A 259 -16.19 4.67 8.37
N MET A 260 -16.37 5.42 7.29
CA MET A 260 -15.66 6.70 7.08
C MET A 260 -16.03 7.74 8.13
N GLU A 261 -17.33 7.84 8.49
CA GLU A 261 -17.81 8.68 9.60
C GLU A 261 -17.16 8.29 10.93
N GLY A 262 -17.19 7.00 11.27
CA GLY A 262 -16.56 6.49 12.48
C GLY A 262 -15.04 6.70 12.52
N ILE A 263 -14.35 6.60 11.39
CA ILE A 263 -12.92 6.92 11.27
C ILE A 263 -12.67 8.39 11.58
N ALA A 264 -13.45 9.30 11.00
CA ALA A 264 -13.32 10.74 11.24
C ALA A 264 -13.53 11.07 12.72
N ASP A 265 -14.55 10.49 13.36
CA ASP A 265 -14.81 10.64 14.79
C ASP A 265 -13.64 10.13 15.66
N LEU A 266 -13.09 8.95 15.34
CA LEU A 266 -11.98 8.35 16.09
C LEU A 266 -10.67 9.12 15.90
N ILE A 267 -10.44 9.70 14.72
CA ILE A 267 -9.33 10.63 14.48
C ILE A 267 -9.53 11.91 15.31
N GLY A 268 -10.73 12.48 15.30
CA GLY A 268 -11.08 13.67 16.11
C GLY A 268 -10.88 13.44 17.62
N GLN A 269 -11.09 12.21 18.10
CA GLN A 269 -10.83 11.78 19.47
C GLN A 269 -9.35 11.45 19.76
N GLY A 270 -8.46 11.51 18.77
CA GLY A 270 -7.04 11.13 18.90
C GLY A 270 -6.83 9.61 19.11
N LYS A 271 -7.78 8.78 18.71
CA LYS A 271 -7.72 7.32 18.84
C LYS A 271 -7.14 6.64 17.61
N LEU A 272 -7.24 7.27 16.45
CA LEU A 272 -6.60 6.88 15.19
C LEU A 272 -5.66 7.97 14.71
N ALA A 273 -4.55 7.55 14.09
CA ALA A 273 -3.59 8.44 13.46
C ALA A 273 -3.93 8.74 11.99
N GLY A 274 -4.84 7.98 11.40
CA GLY A 274 -5.25 8.13 10.00
C GLY A 274 -5.99 6.91 9.48
N TYR A 275 -6.09 6.82 8.15
CA TYR A 275 -6.74 5.72 7.46
C TYR A 275 -6.00 5.34 6.19
N THR A 276 -6.25 4.12 5.68
CA THR A 276 -5.67 3.64 4.43
C THR A 276 -6.69 2.84 3.62
N ILE A 277 -6.77 3.09 2.32
CA ILE A 277 -7.78 2.52 1.43
C ILE A 277 -7.14 1.42 0.58
N LEU A 278 -7.63 0.20 0.69
CA LEU A 278 -7.33 -0.88 -0.24
C LEU A 278 -8.46 -0.94 -1.27
N GLY A 279 -8.28 -0.72 -2.50
CA GLY A 279 -7.14 -0.56 -3.37
C GLY A 279 -7.60 0.14 -4.64
N ALA A 280 -6.63 0.77 -5.28
CA ALA A 280 -6.88 1.48 -6.54
C ALA A 280 -7.46 0.57 -7.63
N VAL A 281 -6.99 -0.65 -7.74
CA VAL A 281 -7.47 -1.63 -8.74
C VAL A 281 -8.93 -2.08 -8.54
N LEU A 282 -9.54 -1.77 -7.39
CA LEU A 282 -10.92 -2.10 -7.09
C LEU A 282 -11.91 -1.01 -7.52
N ILE A 283 -11.45 0.19 -7.90
CA ILE A 283 -12.30 1.34 -8.21
C ILE A 283 -13.28 1.01 -9.34
N ASP A 284 -12.83 0.36 -10.42
CA ASP A 284 -13.70 0.01 -11.55
C ASP A 284 -14.84 -0.92 -11.15
N GLY A 285 -14.52 -1.99 -10.43
CA GLY A 285 -15.48 -3.01 -10.03
C GLY A 285 -16.35 -2.63 -8.83
N HIS A 286 -15.92 -1.62 -8.05
CA HIS A 286 -16.55 -1.21 -6.79
C HIS A 286 -16.80 0.31 -6.76
N ARG A 287 -17.25 0.85 -7.90
CA ARG A 287 -17.37 2.29 -8.13
C ARG A 287 -18.22 3.01 -7.08
N ALA A 288 -19.36 2.47 -6.70
CA ALA A 288 -20.23 3.08 -5.71
C ALA A 288 -19.58 3.21 -4.33
N GLN A 289 -18.76 2.24 -3.95
CA GLN A 289 -17.98 2.25 -2.72
C GLN A 289 -16.85 3.27 -2.81
N ALA A 290 -16.11 3.25 -3.92
CA ALA A 290 -15.02 4.18 -4.17
C ALA A 290 -15.50 5.64 -4.24
N ASP A 291 -16.62 5.90 -4.93
CA ASP A 291 -17.25 7.22 -4.97
C ASP A 291 -17.64 7.69 -3.57
N ALA A 292 -18.26 6.81 -2.75
CA ALA A 292 -18.64 7.15 -1.38
C ALA A 292 -17.44 7.54 -0.51
N VAL A 293 -16.30 6.85 -0.64
CA VAL A 293 -15.07 7.19 0.07
C VAL A 293 -14.50 8.52 -0.44
N ARG A 294 -14.39 8.69 -1.77
CA ARG A 294 -13.90 9.93 -2.39
C ARG A 294 -14.70 11.14 -1.97
N ASP A 295 -16.03 11.03 -2.08
CA ASP A 295 -16.93 12.13 -1.79
C ASP A 295 -16.90 12.51 -0.30
N PHE A 296 -16.76 11.51 0.59
CA PHE A 296 -16.55 11.74 2.01
C PHE A 296 -15.26 12.51 2.28
N ILE A 297 -14.14 12.07 1.69
CA ILE A 297 -12.83 12.75 1.84
C ILE A 297 -12.91 14.19 1.35
N ALA A 298 -13.57 14.40 0.19
CA ALA A 298 -13.73 15.74 -0.37
C ALA A 298 -14.58 16.67 0.52
N ALA A 299 -15.57 16.12 1.22
CA ALA A 299 -16.41 16.88 2.14
C ALA A 299 -15.74 17.26 3.47
N GLN A 300 -14.62 16.59 3.82
CA GLN A 300 -13.82 16.86 5.03
C GLN A 300 -12.61 17.77 4.77
N ALA A 301 -12.46 18.30 3.54
CA ALA A 301 -11.33 19.12 3.10
C ALA A 301 -11.47 20.59 3.45
#